data_6abdba57a936f036a8928ca9f71303bb
#
_entry.id   6abdba57a936f036a8928ca9f71303bb
#
_cell.length_a   1.000
_cell.length_b   1.000
_cell.length_c   1.000
_cell.angle_alpha   90.00
_cell.angle_beta   90.00
_cell.angle_gamma   90.00
#
_symmetry.space_group_name_H-M   'P 1'
#
loop_
_entity.id
_entity.type
_entity.pdbx_description
1 polymer ?
#
loop_
_entity_poly.entity_id
_entity_poly.type
_entity_poly.pdbx_seq_one_letter_code
_entity_poly.pdbx_strand_id
1 'polypeptide(L)'
;EEAIRLKEAGKVDEVVVVSVGVEKAQETLRTALAMGADRAILVVATDDVHNDIEPLAVAKILKNIVEKEEPGIVICGKQAIDNDLNATGQMLSALLGWSQATFASELTVDGDKAIVTREVDGGLQTIKVNLPSVVTVDLRLNEPRYASLPNIMKAKKKPLDIFTAQDLGVDVSARLKITNTGEPEARAAGIKVGSVDELVEKLKEMGAV
;
A
#
# COMPACT_ATOMS: atom_id res chain seq x y z
N GLU A 1 -8.61 -6.90 -2.52
CA GLU A 1 -10.07 -7.05 -2.41
C GLU A 1 -10.79 -5.94 -3.16
N GLU A 2 -10.49 -4.65 -2.88
CA GLU A 2 -11.26 -3.55 -3.48
C GLU A 2 -11.24 -3.54 -5.01
N ALA A 3 -10.08 -3.76 -5.63
CA ALA A 3 -9.99 -3.84 -7.08
C ALA A 3 -10.90 -4.93 -7.67
N ILE A 4 -11.01 -6.06 -6.98
CA ILE A 4 -11.89 -7.17 -7.38
C ILE A 4 -13.37 -6.76 -7.24
N ARG A 5 -13.74 -6.06 -6.15
CA ARG A 5 -15.09 -5.53 -5.95
C ARG A 5 -15.48 -4.52 -7.02
N LEU A 6 -14.56 -3.63 -7.40
CA LEU A 6 -14.76 -2.69 -8.51
C LEU A 6 -15.01 -3.43 -9.83
N LYS A 7 -14.30 -4.52 -10.10
CA LYS A 7 -14.50 -5.35 -11.28
C LYS A 7 -15.86 -6.06 -11.24
N GLU A 8 -16.23 -6.66 -10.13
CA GLU A 8 -17.53 -7.31 -9.94
C GLU A 8 -18.70 -6.33 -10.09
N ALA A 9 -18.49 -5.06 -9.72
CA ALA A 9 -19.44 -3.97 -9.91
C ALA A 9 -19.45 -3.40 -11.36
N GLY A 10 -18.65 -3.95 -12.27
CA GLY A 10 -18.55 -3.47 -13.66
C GLY A 10 -17.95 -2.07 -13.80
N LYS A 11 -17.13 -1.64 -12.83
CA LYS A 11 -16.46 -0.34 -12.83
C LYS A 11 -15.08 -0.37 -13.49
N VAL A 12 -14.47 -1.54 -13.55
CA VAL A 12 -13.19 -1.80 -14.22
C VAL A 12 -13.26 -3.13 -14.97
N ASP A 13 -12.50 -3.24 -16.06
CA ASP A 13 -12.53 -4.44 -16.94
C ASP A 13 -11.50 -5.48 -16.50
N GLU A 14 -10.35 -5.04 -16.01
CA GLU A 14 -9.23 -5.90 -15.65
C GLU A 14 -8.61 -5.49 -14.30
N VAL A 15 -8.13 -6.48 -13.56
CA VAL A 15 -7.37 -6.31 -12.33
C VAL A 15 -5.99 -6.92 -12.50
N VAL A 16 -4.96 -6.07 -12.54
CA VAL A 16 -3.56 -6.46 -12.59
C VAL A 16 -2.94 -6.24 -11.22
N VAL A 17 -2.28 -7.27 -10.67
CA VAL A 17 -1.58 -7.16 -9.39
C VAL A 17 -0.08 -7.12 -9.61
N VAL A 18 0.59 -6.21 -8.91
CA VAL A 18 2.03 -5.99 -9.04
C VAL A 18 2.71 -6.17 -7.69
N SER A 19 3.87 -6.82 -7.68
CA SER A 19 4.75 -6.89 -6.51
C SER A 19 6.18 -6.58 -6.91
N VAL A 20 6.91 -5.90 -6.03
CA VAL A 20 8.34 -5.60 -6.17
C VAL A 20 9.06 -6.23 -4.99
N GLY A 21 10.09 -7.04 -5.24
CA GLY A 21 10.83 -7.71 -4.18
C GLY A 21 11.67 -8.88 -4.66
N VAL A 22 11.76 -9.92 -3.84
CA VAL A 22 12.47 -11.16 -4.17
C VAL A 22 11.61 -12.08 -5.05
N GLU A 23 12.24 -13.04 -5.73
CA GLU A 23 11.53 -13.99 -6.61
C GLU A 23 10.42 -14.75 -5.89
N LYS A 24 10.60 -15.06 -4.60
CA LYS A 24 9.59 -15.76 -3.78
C LYS A 24 8.27 -14.99 -3.63
N ALA A 25 8.24 -13.68 -3.86
CA ALA A 25 7.03 -12.87 -3.80
C ALA A 25 5.97 -13.29 -4.84
N GLN A 26 6.34 -14.12 -5.83
CA GLN A 26 5.38 -14.76 -6.74
C GLN A 26 4.29 -15.55 -6.00
N GLU A 27 4.59 -16.13 -4.83
CA GLU A 27 3.61 -16.89 -4.04
C GLU A 27 2.47 -15.97 -3.53
N THR A 28 2.80 -14.74 -3.12
CA THR A 28 1.83 -13.71 -2.73
C THR A 28 0.96 -13.31 -3.93
N LEU A 29 1.56 -13.13 -5.10
CA LEU A 29 0.83 -12.83 -6.33
C LEU A 29 -0.12 -13.97 -6.73
N ARG A 30 0.30 -15.24 -6.55
CA ARG A 30 -0.61 -16.39 -6.78
C ARG A 30 -1.81 -16.37 -5.84
N THR A 31 -1.66 -15.89 -4.61
CA THR A 31 -2.79 -15.68 -3.70
C THR A 31 -3.74 -14.61 -4.22
N ALA A 32 -3.23 -13.48 -4.69
CA ALA A 32 -4.06 -12.42 -5.28
C ALA A 32 -4.80 -12.91 -6.55
N LEU A 33 -4.14 -13.69 -7.40
CA LEU A 33 -4.75 -14.34 -8.56
C LEU A 33 -5.86 -15.31 -8.17
N ALA A 34 -5.69 -16.02 -7.04
CA ALA A 34 -6.71 -16.94 -6.50
C ALA A 34 -7.90 -16.18 -5.90
N MET A 35 -7.72 -14.98 -5.39
CA MET A 35 -8.80 -14.10 -4.94
C MET A 35 -9.64 -13.56 -6.09
N GLY A 36 -9.08 -13.45 -7.30
CA GLY A 36 -9.86 -13.01 -8.46
C GLY A 36 -9.12 -12.09 -9.44
N ALA A 37 -7.90 -11.63 -9.15
CA ALA A 37 -7.12 -10.86 -10.11
C ALA A 37 -6.91 -11.63 -11.42
N ASP A 38 -6.78 -10.92 -12.54
CA ASP A 38 -6.70 -11.52 -13.88
C ASP A 38 -5.29 -11.96 -14.21
N ARG A 39 -4.31 -11.12 -13.97
CA ARG A 39 -2.89 -11.39 -14.20
C ARG A 39 -2.02 -10.69 -13.16
N ALA A 40 -0.77 -11.07 -13.11
CA ALA A 40 0.19 -10.57 -12.16
C ALA A 40 1.51 -10.18 -12.81
N ILE A 41 2.19 -9.21 -12.21
CA ILE A 41 3.52 -8.78 -12.58
C ILE A 41 4.41 -8.82 -11.34
N LEU A 42 5.52 -9.52 -11.42
CA LEU A 42 6.57 -9.51 -10.41
C LEU A 42 7.78 -8.74 -10.95
N VAL A 43 8.27 -7.78 -10.18
CA VAL A 43 9.56 -7.17 -10.45
C VAL A 43 10.56 -7.65 -9.40
N VAL A 44 11.51 -8.47 -9.83
CA VAL A 44 12.61 -8.93 -8.98
C VAL A 44 13.63 -7.79 -8.87
N ALA A 45 13.66 -7.14 -7.71
CA ALA A 45 14.50 -5.99 -7.45
C ALA A 45 15.68 -6.31 -6.51
N THR A 46 15.63 -7.45 -5.83
CA THR A 46 16.68 -7.95 -4.95
C THR A 46 16.58 -9.47 -4.84
N ASP A 47 17.67 -10.12 -4.51
CA ASP A 47 17.77 -11.55 -4.20
C ASP A 47 17.76 -11.81 -2.67
N ASP A 48 17.95 -10.78 -1.86
CA ASP A 48 17.95 -10.85 -0.40
C ASP A 48 16.68 -10.17 0.18
N VAL A 49 15.91 -10.95 0.95
CA VAL A 49 14.70 -10.47 1.64
C VAL A 49 15.00 -9.39 2.70
N HIS A 50 16.23 -9.34 3.20
CA HIS A 50 16.67 -8.35 4.19
C HIS A 50 17.18 -7.06 3.55
N ASN A 51 17.29 -7.02 2.22
CA ASN A 51 17.67 -5.82 1.49
C ASN A 51 16.42 -5.00 1.18
N ASP A 52 16.18 -3.96 1.95
CA ASP A 52 15.04 -3.07 1.79
C ASP A 52 15.20 -2.20 0.53
N ILE A 53 14.18 -2.20 -0.31
CA ILE A 53 14.11 -1.36 -1.51
C ILE A 53 13.43 -0.05 -1.14
N GLU A 54 14.16 1.04 -1.25
CA GLU A 54 13.65 2.36 -0.87
C GLU A 54 12.37 2.75 -1.63
N PRO A 55 11.41 3.45 -0.99
CA PRO A 55 10.11 3.81 -1.58
C PRO A 55 10.21 4.54 -2.92
N LEU A 56 11.22 5.39 -3.11
CA LEU A 56 11.43 6.10 -4.37
C LEU A 56 11.82 5.16 -5.51
N ALA A 57 12.65 4.14 -5.23
CA ALA A 57 13.01 3.12 -6.22
C ALA A 57 11.78 2.30 -6.60
N VAL A 58 10.98 1.87 -5.62
CA VAL A 58 9.71 1.18 -5.86
C VAL A 58 8.75 2.05 -6.66
N ALA A 59 8.60 3.33 -6.34
CA ALA A 59 7.73 4.24 -7.08
C ALA A 59 8.18 4.43 -8.54
N LYS A 60 9.48 4.46 -8.82
CA LYS A 60 10.02 4.51 -10.19
C LYS A 60 9.74 3.23 -10.97
N ILE A 61 9.88 2.06 -10.34
CA ILE A 61 9.52 0.77 -10.94
C ILE A 61 8.02 0.77 -11.28
N LEU A 62 7.17 1.12 -10.31
CA LEU A 62 5.73 1.17 -10.51
C LEU A 62 5.32 2.18 -11.59
N LYS A 63 6.01 3.33 -11.69
CA LYS A 63 5.79 4.29 -12.78
C LYS A 63 5.95 3.64 -14.15
N ASN A 64 7.06 2.91 -14.38
CA ASN A 64 7.29 2.22 -15.66
C ASN A 64 6.20 1.16 -15.95
N ILE A 65 5.73 0.45 -14.92
CA ILE A 65 4.62 -0.49 -15.07
C ILE A 65 3.32 0.27 -15.44
N VAL A 66 3.00 1.35 -14.73
CA VAL A 66 1.81 2.17 -14.96
C VAL A 66 1.82 2.77 -16.37
N GLU A 67 2.95 3.27 -16.85
CA GLU A 67 3.08 3.82 -18.21
C GLU A 67 2.90 2.75 -19.30
N LYS A 68 3.20 1.48 -19.00
CA LYS A 68 3.00 0.36 -19.92
C LYS A 68 1.57 -0.20 -19.88
N GLU A 69 0.98 -0.26 -18.69
CA GLU A 69 -0.33 -0.87 -18.44
C GLU A 69 -1.50 0.13 -18.61
N GLU A 70 -1.23 1.43 -18.53
CA GLU A 70 -2.19 2.54 -18.67
C GLU A 70 -3.48 2.36 -17.81
N PRO A 71 -3.36 2.02 -16.50
CA PRO A 71 -4.53 1.79 -15.67
C PRO A 71 -5.28 3.08 -15.38
N GLY A 72 -6.61 2.99 -15.23
CA GLY A 72 -7.44 4.11 -14.80
C GLY A 72 -7.28 4.44 -13.31
N ILE A 73 -6.85 3.48 -12.49
CA ILE A 73 -6.64 3.66 -11.04
C ILE A 73 -5.52 2.73 -10.56
N VAL A 74 -4.69 3.26 -9.67
CA VAL A 74 -3.69 2.46 -8.93
C VAL A 74 -4.10 2.42 -7.47
N ILE A 75 -4.22 1.22 -6.90
CA ILE A 75 -4.57 0.99 -5.50
C ILE A 75 -3.38 0.33 -4.81
N CYS A 76 -2.88 0.94 -3.74
CA CYS A 76 -1.80 0.38 -2.92
C CYS A 76 -2.11 0.54 -1.43
N GLY A 77 -1.49 -0.30 -0.61
CA GLY A 77 -1.56 -0.13 0.84
C GLY A 77 -0.99 1.22 1.26
N LYS A 78 -1.53 1.81 2.32
CA LYS A 78 -1.05 3.09 2.83
C LYS A 78 0.36 3.01 3.41
N GLN A 79 0.68 1.90 4.06
CA GLN A 79 1.84 1.78 4.94
C GLN A 79 2.15 0.32 5.22
N ALA A 80 3.44 -0.03 5.28
CA ALA A 80 3.93 -1.32 5.75
C ALA A 80 4.46 -1.17 7.19
N ILE A 81 4.24 -2.18 8.03
CA ILE A 81 4.60 -2.12 9.46
C ILE A 81 6.10 -2.28 9.73
N ASP A 82 6.86 -2.77 8.76
CA ASP A 82 8.30 -3.01 8.85
C ASP A 82 9.12 -1.71 8.81
N ASN A 83 8.76 -0.74 7.98
CA ASN A 83 9.48 0.53 7.89
C ASN A 83 8.62 1.79 8.12
N ASP A 84 7.31 1.66 8.15
CA ASP A 84 6.33 2.74 8.42
C ASP A 84 6.49 4.01 7.57
N LEU A 85 7.13 3.94 6.41
CA LEU A 85 7.47 5.12 5.60
C LEU A 85 6.27 5.81 4.97
N ASN A 86 5.18 5.09 4.66
CA ASN A 86 3.95 5.65 4.06
C ASN A 86 4.24 6.61 2.88
N ALA A 87 5.11 6.25 1.96
CA ALA A 87 5.64 7.17 0.97
C ALA A 87 5.46 6.71 -0.48
N THR A 88 5.42 5.41 -0.75
CA THR A 88 5.47 4.85 -2.12
C THR A 88 4.32 5.36 -3.00
N GLY A 89 3.07 5.32 -2.52
CA GLY A 89 1.91 5.73 -3.30
C GLY A 89 1.93 7.23 -3.63
N GLN A 90 2.31 8.06 -2.67
CA GLN A 90 2.42 9.51 -2.84
C GLN A 90 3.55 9.87 -3.81
N MET A 91 4.70 9.19 -3.72
CA MET A 91 5.81 9.36 -4.67
C MET A 91 5.42 8.93 -6.08
N LEU A 92 4.70 7.81 -6.22
CA LEU A 92 4.19 7.34 -7.50
C LEU A 92 3.25 8.38 -8.13
N SER A 93 2.28 8.90 -7.36
CA SER A 93 1.37 9.94 -7.82
C SER A 93 2.12 11.18 -8.33
N ALA A 94 3.12 11.64 -7.58
CA ALA A 94 3.95 12.78 -7.96
C ALA A 94 4.74 12.51 -9.25
N LEU A 95 5.33 11.32 -9.40
CA LEU A 95 6.09 10.93 -10.59
C LEU A 95 5.22 10.81 -11.85
N LEU A 96 3.94 10.46 -11.69
CA LEU A 96 2.96 10.36 -12.79
C LEU A 96 2.27 11.69 -13.08
N GLY A 97 2.32 12.67 -12.17
CA GLY A 97 1.52 13.89 -12.25
C GLY A 97 0.01 13.62 -12.09
N TRP A 98 -0.36 12.51 -11.41
CA TRP A 98 -1.75 12.10 -11.21
C TRP A 98 -2.30 12.64 -9.89
N SER A 99 -3.64 12.70 -9.80
CA SER A 99 -4.33 12.92 -8.53
C SER A 99 -4.04 11.80 -7.54
N GLN A 100 -4.07 12.11 -6.23
CA GLN A 100 -3.95 11.10 -5.19
C GLN A 100 -5.05 11.24 -4.14
N ALA A 101 -5.45 10.10 -3.57
CA ALA A 101 -6.29 10.02 -2.39
C ALA A 101 -5.69 9.01 -1.42
N THR A 102 -5.27 9.48 -0.24
CA THR A 102 -4.52 8.67 0.74
C THR A 102 -5.40 8.27 1.92
N PHE A 103 -5.08 7.13 2.56
CA PHE A 103 -5.80 6.60 3.73
C PHE A 103 -7.27 6.30 3.47
N ALA A 104 -7.61 5.78 2.29
CA ALA A 104 -8.98 5.50 1.91
C ALA A 104 -9.62 4.43 2.81
N SER A 105 -10.79 4.75 3.38
CA SER A 105 -11.67 3.82 4.09
C SER A 105 -12.96 3.54 3.32
N GLU A 106 -13.27 4.37 2.30
CA GLU A 106 -14.31 4.10 1.31
C GLU A 106 -13.85 4.57 -0.06
N LEU A 107 -14.23 3.83 -1.11
CA LEU A 107 -13.91 4.16 -2.50
C LEU A 107 -15.11 3.89 -3.40
N THR A 108 -15.49 4.89 -4.18
CA THR A 108 -16.52 4.75 -5.22
C THR A 108 -15.99 5.34 -6.53
N VAL A 109 -16.14 4.60 -7.64
CA VAL A 109 -15.82 5.08 -8.99
C VAL A 109 -17.11 5.50 -9.70
N ASP A 110 -17.15 6.77 -10.14
CA ASP A 110 -18.27 7.39 -10.82
C ASP A 110 -17.78 8.12 -12.08
N GLY A 111 -17.92 7.47 -13.24
CA GLY A 111 -17.41 7.97 -14.52
C GLY A 111 -15.89 8.18 -14.48
N ASP A 112 -15.46 9.41 -14.73
CA ASP A 112 -14.05 9.83 -14.73
C ASP A 112 -13.54 10.30 -13.35
N LYS A 113 -14.28 10.00 -12.29
CA LYS A 113 -13.98 10.43 -10.92
C LYS A 113 -13.90 9.25 -9.95
N ALA A 114 -13.04 9.40 -8.94
CA ALA A 114 -13.08 8.60 -7.74
C ALA A 114 -13.53 9.49 -6.56
N ILE A 115 -14.51 8.99 -5.81
CA ILE A 115 -14.99 9.59 -4.54
C ILE A 115 -14.40 8.73 -3.44
N VAL A 116 -13.60 9.34 -2.57
CA VAL A 116 -12.82 8.64 -1.56
C VAL A 116 -13.06 9.26 -0.19
N THR A 117 -13.53 8.46 0.76
CA THR A 117 -13.54 8.83 2.19
C THR A 117 -12.22 8.39 2.81
N ARG A 118 -11.54 9.33 3.46
CA ARG A 118 -10.18 9.19 4.02
C ARG A 118 -10.22 9.28 5.54
N GLU A 119 -9.40 8.47 6.18
CA GLU A 119 -9.11 8.60 7.61
C GLU A 119 -8.09 9.74 7.82
N VAL A 120 -8.46 10.73 8.62
CA VAL A 120 -7.59 11.86 9.00
C VAL A 120 -7.67 12.07 10.53
N ASP A 121 -6.70 12.76 11.13
CA ASP A 121 -6.61 12.91 12.60
C ASP A 121 -7.88 13.49 13.21
N GLY A 122 -8.55 14.40 12.50
CA GLY A 122 -9.82 15.02 12.95
C GLY A 122 -11.08 14.21 12.65
N GLY A 123 -10.98 13.01 12.06
CA GLY A 123 -12.13 12.16 11.68
C GLY A 123 -12.09 11.71 10.22
N LEU A 124 -13.19 11.87 9.49
CA LEU A 124 -13.31 11.45 8.10
C LEU A 124 -13.35 12.67 7.15
N GLN A 125 -12.71 12.54 6.01
CA GLN A 125 -12.75 13.53 4.94
C GLN A 125 -13.10 12.86 3.62
N THR A 126 -14.21 13.29 2.99
CA THR A 126 -14.55 12.81 1.65
C THR A 126 -14.04 13.78 0.59
N ILE A 127 -13.26 13.26 -0.36
CA ILE A 127 -12.73 14.02 -1.49
C ILE A 127 -13.15 13.39 -2.81
N LYS A 128 -13.20 14.19 -3.86
CA LYS A 128 -13.44 13.75 -5.24
C LYS A 128 -12.21 14.07 -6.07
N VAL A 129 -11.61 13.06 -6.70
CA VAL A 129 -10.41 13.19 -7.53
C VAL A 129 -10.68 12.74 -8.96
N ASN A 130 -9.93 13.31 -9.90
CA ASN A 130 -9.99 12.89 -11.31
C ASN A 130 -9.24 11.57 -11.49
N LEU A 131 -9.75 10.70 -12.36
CA LEU A 131 -9.02 9.56 -12.88
C LEU A 131 -8.19 9.99 -14.11
N PRO A 132 -7.02 9.39 -14.36
CA PRO A 132 -6.39 8.38 -13.51
C PRO A 132 -5.87 8.93 -12.18
N SER A 133 -5.84 8.09 -11.16
CA SER A 133 -5.40 8.48 -9.81
C SER A 133 -4.68 7.36 -9.06
N VAL A 134 -3.92 7.74 -8.04
CA VAL A 134 -3.32 6.81 -7.07
C VAL A 134 -4.08 6.89 -5.75
N VAL A 135 -4.56 5.75 -5.27
CA VAL A 135 -5.29 5.63 -4.01
C VAL A 135 -4.49 4.76 -3.05
N THR A 136 -4.14 5.28 -1.87
CA THR A 136 -3.59 4.46 -0.80
C THR A 136 -4.68 4.10 0.20
N VAL A 137 -4.74 2.83 0.61
CA VAL A 137 -5.90 2.31 1.33
C VAL A 137 -5.58 1.97 2.77
N ASP A 138 -6.54 2.29 3.65
CA ASP A 138 -6.56 1.88 5.04
C ASP A 138 -7.17 0.48 5.18
N LEU A 139 -6.86 -0.19 6.28
CA LEU A 139 -7.39 -1.53 6.59
C LEU A 139 -8.93 -1.55 6.75
N ARG A 140 -9.55 -0.38 6.99
CA ARG A 140 -11.01 -0.24 7.15
C ARG A 140 -11.77 -0.26 5.83
N LEU A 141 -11.08 -0.15 4.68
CA LEU A 141 -11.72 -0.10 3.36
C LEU A 141 -12.60 -1.33 3.10
N ASN A 142 -12.09 -2.52 3.42
CA ASN A 142 -12.83 -3.78 3.31
C ASN A 142 -12.10 -4.93 4.02
N GLU A 143 -12.82 -6.02 4.21
CA GLU A 143 -12.26 -7.29 4.66
C GLU A 143 -11.94 -8.16 3.42
N PRO A 144 -10.69 -8.65 3.27
CA PRO A 144 -10.33 -9.51 2.14
C PRO A 144 -11.06 -10.83 2.17
N ARG A 145 -11.53 -11.29 1.00
CA ARG A 145 -12.15 -12.62 0.84
C ARG A 145 -11.13 -13.74 0.95
N TYR A 146 -11.58 -14.90 1.33
CA TYR A 146 -10.79 -16.13 1.25
C TYR A 146 -10.88 -16.73 -0.17
N ALA A 147 -9.72 -17.17 -0.68
CA ALA A 147 -9.69 -17.90 -1.94
C ALA A 147 -10.23 -19.33 -1.77
N SER A 148 -11.13 -19.75 -2.64
CA SER A 148 -11.61 -21.14 -2.67
C SER A 148 -10.55 -22.08 -3.25
N LEU A 149 -10.57 -23.35 -2.86
CA LEU A 149 -9.64 -24.36 -3.41
C LEU A 149 -9.67 -24.44 -4.95
N PRO A 150 -10.83 -24.42 -5.64
CA PRO A 150 -10.86 -24.36 -7.10
C PRO A 150 -10.17 -23.12 -7.68
N ASN A 151 -10.29 -21.97 -7.03
CA ASN A 151 -9.64 -20.73 -7.48
C ASN A 151 -8.13 -20.79 -7.26
N ILE A 152 -7.64 -21.37 -6.18
CA ILE A 152 -6.20 -21.63 -5.94
C ILE A 152 -5.62 -22.50 -7.06
N MET A 153 -6.34 -23.55 -7.48
CA MET A 153 -5.91 -24.41 -8.57
C MET A 153 -5.90 -23.68 -9.93
N LYS A 154 -6.90 -22.83 -10.20
CA LYS A 154 -6.95 -22.01 -11.41
C LYS A 154 -5.83 -20.95 -11.43
N ALA A 155 -5.53 -20.34 -10.29
CA ALA A 155 -4.51 -19.30 -10.16
C ALA A 155 -3.11 -19.76 -10.59
N LYS A 156 -2.80 -21.07 -10.45
CA LYS A 156 -1.52 -21.64 -10.92
C LYS A 156 -1.29 -21.47 -12.42
N LYS A 157 -2.37 -21.35 -13.20
CA LYS A 157 -2.32 -21.24 -14.67
C LYS A 157 -2.54 -19.80 -15.16
N LYS A 158 -2.90 -18.86 -14.27
CA LYS A 158 -3.08 -17.45 -14.66
C LYS A 158 -1.74 -16.81 -15.03
N PRO A 159 -1.72 -15.83 -15.95
CA PRO A 159 -0.51 -15.13 -16.37
C PRO A 159 0.21 -14.49 -15.18
N LEU A 160 1.51 -14.64 -15.13
CA LEU A 160 2.40 -13.97 -14.20
C LEU A 160 3.68 -13.65 -14.96
N ASP A 161 3.88 -12.37 -15.25
CA ASP A 161 5.07 -11.87 -15.93
C ASP A 161 6.13 -11.51 -14.88
N ILE A 162 7.39 -11.82 -15.19
CA ILE A 162 8.51 -11.54 -14.28
C ILE A 162 9.50 -10.63 -15.03
N PHE A 163 9.84 -9.51 -14.41
CA PHE A 163 10.86 -8.56 -14.85
C PHE A 163 11.89 -8.38 -13.76
N THR A 164 13.07 -7.90 -14.13
CA THR A 164 14.04 -7.34 -13.18
C THR A 164 13.92 -5.81 -13.14
N ALA A 165 14.44 -5.18 -12.09
CA ALA A 165 14.53 -3.71 -12.05
C ALA A 165 15.39 -3.16 -13.20
N GLN A 166 16.40 -3.93 -13.66
CA GLN A 166 17.25 -3.59 -14.80
C GLN A 166 16.48 -3.60 -16.11
N ASP A 167 15.58 -4.57 -16.34
CA ASP A 167 14.72 -4.62 -17.53
C ASP A 167 13.84 -3.36 -17.66
N LEU A 168 13.51 -2.73 -16.52
CA LEU A 168 12.77 -1.49 -16.43
C LEU A 168 13.66 -0.24 -16.39
N GLY A 169 14.97 -0.39 -16.46
CA GLY A 169 15.94 0.71 -16.42
C GLY A 169 15.96 1.49 -15.11
N VAL A 170 15.59 0.86 -13.99
CA VAL A 170 15.53 1.51 -12.67
C VAL A 170 16.71 1.09 -11.81
N ASP A 171 17.45 2.08 -11.31
CA ASP A 171 18.46 1.90 -10.28
C ASP A 171 17.79 1.76 -8.90
N VAL A 172 17.99 0.61 -8.28
CA VAL A 172 17.47 0.26 -6.95
C VAL A 172 18.53 0.33 -5.86
N SER A 173 19.72 0.88 -6.16
CA SER A 173 20.80 1.03 -5.19
C SER A 173 20.33 1.83 -3.99
N ALA A 174 20.61 1.33 -2.79
CA ALA A 174 20.27 2.00 -1.54
C ALA A 174 21.04 3.33 -1.41
N ARG A 175 20.35 4.39 -1.02
CA ARG A 175 20.91 5.72 -0.75
C ARG A 175 21.14 5.95 0.74
N LEU A 176 20.48 5.14 1.57
CA LEU A 176 20.58 5.15 3.02
C LEU A 176 21.25 3.86 3.48
N LYS A 177 22.03 3.95 4.56
CA LYS A 177 22.62 2.79 5.23
C LYS A 177 22.25 2.84 6.69
N ILE A 178 21.62 1.76 7.18
CA ILE A 178 21.41 1.57 8.61
C ILE A 178 22.76 1.35 9.27
N THR A 179 23.17 2.23 10.15
CA THR A 179 24.47 2.17 10.85
C THR A 179 24.37 1.50 12.22
N ASN A 180 23.19 1.55 12.84
CA ASN A 180 22.92 0.94 14.13
C ASN A 180 21.42 0.68 14.31
N THR A 181 21.10 -0.41 14.98
CA THR A 181 19.75 -0.72 15.47
C THR A 181 19.85 -1.06 16.95
N GLY A 182 18.89 -0.59 17.75
CA GLY A 182 18.84 -0.85 19.17
C GLY A 182 17.40 -0.96 19.66
N GLU A 183 17.21 -1.64 20.77
CA GLU A 183 15.92 -1.65 21.44
C GLU A 183 15.59 -0.25 21.98
N PRO A 184 14.31 0.18 21.93
CA PRO A 184 13.88 1.40 22.60
C PRO A 184 14.18 1.31 24.10
N GLU A 185 14.47 2.46 24.72
CA GLU A 185 14.59 2.51 26.17
C GLU A 185 13.32 2.00 26.86
N ALA A 186 13.49 1.17 27.88
CA ALA A 186 12.37 0.64 28.65
C ALA A 186 11.61 1.80 29.31
N ARG A 187 10.32 1.87 29.07
CA ARG A 187 9.45 2.86 29.71
C ARG A 187 9.27 2.48 31.18
N ALA A 188 9.45 3.45 32.07
CA ALA A 188 9.12 3.28 33.48
C ALA A 188 7.59 3.05 33.64
N ALA A 189 7.21 2.31 34.67
CA ALA A 189 5.79 2.16 35.01
C ALA A 189 5.19 3.54 35.31
N GLY A 190 3.96 3.76 34.83
CA GLY A 190 3.23 4.98 35.13
C GLY A 190 2.85 5.07 36.62
N ILE A 191 2.46 6.24 37.06
CA ILE A 191 1.96 6.52 38.40
C ILE A 191 0.45 6.26 38.43
N LYS A 192 -0.04 5.49 39.39
CA LYS A 192 -1.48 5.34 39.62
C LYS A 192 -1.96 6.50 40.48
N VAL A 193 -2.96 7.22 40.04
CA VAL A 193 -3.58 8.34 40.76
C VAL A 193 -4.91 7.91 41.36
N GLY A 194 -5.30 8.49 42.45
CA GLY A 194 -6.52 8.15 43.20
C GLY A 194 -7.77 8.92 42.76
N SER A 195 -7.60 10.02 42.00
CA SER A 195 -8.74 10.87 41.57
C SER A 195 -8.42 11.53 40.23
N VAL A 196 -9.48 12.08 39.59
CA VAL A 196 -9.35 12.88 38.36
C VAL A 196 -8.60 14.20 38.65
N ASP A 197 -8.81 14.82 39.80
CA ASP A 197 -8.16 16.07 40.17
C ASP A 197 -6.64 15.84 40.28
N GLU A 198 -6.23 14.77 40.95
CA GLU A 198 -4.82 14.38 41.05
C GLU A 198 -4.20 14.09 39.66
N LEU A 199 -4.97 13.48 38.75
CA LEU A 199 -4.51 13.26 37.37
C LEU A 199 -4.27 14.60 36.67
N VAL A 200 -5.19 15.53 36.76
CA VAL A 200 -5.08 16.86 36.14
C VAL A 200 -3.88 17.63 36.70
N GLU A 201 -3.66 17.58 38.04
CA GLU A 201 -2.47 18.19 38.63
C GLU A 201 -1.17 17.59 38.10
N LYS A 202 -1.08 16.27 38.02
CA LYS A 202 0.07 15.58 37.45
C LYS A 202 0.32 15.92 35.98
N LEU A 203 -0.72 15.98 35.18
CA LEU A 203 -0.60 16.38 33.76
C LEU A 203 -0.13 17.83 33.60
N LYS A 204 -0.57 18.75 34.49
CA LYS A 204 -0.07 20.14 34.53
C LYS A 204 1.40 20.22 34.96
N GLU A 205 1.80 19.45 35.99
CA GLU A 205 3.21 19.37 36.42
C GLU A 205 4.11 18.88 35.26
N MET A 206 3.59 17.97 34.42
CA MET A 206 4.31 17.44 33.25
C MET A 206 4.26 18.36 32.02
N GLY A 207 3.49 19.44 32.07
CA GLY A 207 3.30 20.34 30.92
C GLY A 207 2.48 19.72 29.77
N ALA A 208 1.66 18.71 30.08
CA ALA A 208 0.86 18.01 29.08
C ALA A 208 -0.53 18.66 28.86
N VAL A 209 -0.99 19.51 29.77
CA VAL A 209 -2.23 20.32 29.73
C VAL A 209 -2.03 21.65 30.42
#